data_2594865b1742b7a9636b8146e3aec2be
#
_entry.id   2594865b1742b7a9636b8146e3aec2be
#
_cell.length_a   1.000
_cell.length_b   1.000
_cell.length_c   1.000
_cell.angle_alpha   90.00
_cell.angle_beta   90.00
_cell.angle_gamma   90.00
#
_symmetry.space_group_name_H-M   'P 1'
#
loop_
_entity.id
_entity.type
_entity.pdbx_description
1 polymer ?
#
loop_
_entity_poly.entity_id
_entity_poly.type
_entity_poly.pdbx_seq_one_letter_code
_entity_poly.pdbx_strand_id
1 'polypeptide(L)'
;MSDCCSNCLIEMVVEYISRYSIALSSMPTPIEVERLSKRFKAVLVLVEDHELMYDLDLWGKFGVECLHIPVEDFSAPLLLDLYRGIRWIHRNVCSGRRVLIHCFGGIGRSGTFASAYIVYAGGLTAKEAIRFVRRYVVDAVSTWEQEAIVEMFELLIKALPEPRLAKVVDFGLKYNYGLGLGHASKVTQLALGLWYELSSELNLTIDTLTPLAIAGILHDIGKGIGDGSRHYEKSYRAVLASRELKEVFSKETLELAALLSLYHNIEMGDPRENPRVPGELVEILAKLTGILRVADALDYSLNQVVSDIKVQITRDKMNLIIYVKDSYNISRNIEKAGEKKLLLEDIIGKPIDFIIRYG
;
A
#
# COMPACT_ATOMS: atom_id res chain seq x y z
N MET A 1 58.54 -3.04 -2.57
CA MET A 1 57.27 -3.64 -2.14
C MET A 1 56.49 -2.51 -1.55
N SER A 2 55.66 -1.90 -2.33
CA SER A 2 54.89 -0.72 -1.98
C SER A 2 53.43 -1.16 -1.79
N ASP A 3 52.95 -0.97 -0.56
CA ASP A 3 51.58 -1.23 -0.16
C ASP A 3 50.62 -0.33 -0.96
N CYS A 4 49.86 -0.96 -1.84
CA CYS A 4 48.69 -0.37 -2.47
C CYS A 4 47.44 -0.79 -1.66
N CYS A 5 47.27 -0.22 -0.48
CA CYS A 5 45.97 -0.16 0.18
C CYS A 5 45.26 1.11 -0.36
N SER A 6 44.70 0.99 -1.53
CA SER A 6 43.70 1.94 -2.00
C SER A 6 42.44 1.76 -1.17
N ASN A 7 42.26 2.58 -0.13
CA ASN A 7 40.97 2.84 0.46
C ASN A 7 40.08 3.40 -0.65
N CYS A 8 39.38 2.53 -1.33
CA CYS A 8 38.25 2.92 -2.18
C CYS A 8 37.13 3.34 -1.22
N LEU A 9 37.22 4.59 -0.72
CA LEU A 9 36.08 5.27 -0.14
C LEU A 9 35.07 5.40 -1.28
N ILE A 10 34.06 4.53 -1.28
CA ILE A 10 32.90 4.70 -2.16
C ILE A 10 32.33 6.05 -1.76
N GLU A 11 32.56 7.06 -2.56
CA GLU A 11 32.00 8.39 -2.34
C GLU A 11 30.48 8.28 -2.39
N MET A 12 29.82 8.65 -1.29
CA MET A 12 28.36 8.63 -1.20
C MET A 12 27.78 9.54 -2.30
N VAL A 13 27.01 8.94 -3.20
CA VAL A 13 26.31 9.67 -4.25
C VAL A 13 25.02 10.24 -3.66
N VAL A 14 24.83 11.56 -3.81
CA VAL A 14 23.60 12.26 -3.43
C VAL A 14 23.00 12.89 -4.68
N GLU A 15 21.91 12.30 -5.18
CA GLU A 15 21.19 12.80 -6.35
C GLU A 15 20.02 13.70 -5.93
N TYR A 16 20.10 14.97 -6.30
CA TYR A 16 19.13 15.99 -5.89
C TYR A 16 18.10 16.28 -6.98
N ILE A 17 16.83 15.97 -6.69
CA ILE A 17 15.69 16.27 -7.56
C ILE A 17 15.09 17.62 -7.13
N SER A 18 15.73 18.71 -7.58
CA SER A 18 15.47 20.08 -7.11
C SER A 18 14.01 20.51 -7.24
N ARG A 19 13.35 20.15 -8.34
CA ARG A 19 11.94 20.49 -8.60
C ARG A 19 11.00 20.03 -7.47
N TYR A 20 11.34 18.92 -6.79
CA TYR A 20 10.53 18.33 -5.72
C TYR A 20 11.14 18.51 -4.33
N SER A 21 12.26 19.20 -4.21
CA SER A 21 13.00 19.44 -2.96
C SER A 21 13.37 18.16 -2.19
N ILE A 22 13.57 17.06 -2.91
CA ILE A 22 14.02 15.77 -2.39
C ILE A 22 15.39 15.39 -2.94
N ALA A 23 16.11 14.56 -2.22
CA ALA A 23 17.34 13.94 -2.69
C ALA A 23 17.38 12.47 -2.31
N LEU A 24 18.02 11.64 -3.14
CA LEU A 24 18.27 10.24 -2.89
C LEU A 24 19.74 10.02 -2.57
N SER A 25 20.04 9.13 -1.62
CA SER A 25 21.43 8.73 -1.37
C SER A 25 21.54 7.26 -0.95
N SER A 26 22.74 6.73 -1.08
CA SER A 26 23.15 5.53 -0.37
C SER A 26 23.20 5.78 1.15
N MET A 27 23.43 4.71 1.93
CA MET A 27 23.62 4.77 3.38
C MET A 27 24.77 5.71 3.75
N PRO A 28 24.53 6.77 4.53
CA PRO A 28 25.59 7.66 4.98
C PRO A 28 26.40 7.03 6.14
N THR A 29 27.68 7.36 6.20
CA THR A 29 28.50 7.14 7.40
C THR A 29 28.18 8.20 8.47
N PRO A 30 28.57 7.98 9.76
CA PRO A 30 28.34 8.99 10.81
C PRO A 30 28.92 10.38 10.49
N ILE A 31 30.08 10.43 9.82
CA ILE A 31 30.71 11.71 9.40
C ILE A 31 29.86 12.39 8.31
N GLU A 32 29.32 11.61 7.40
CA GLU A 32 28.48 12.13 6.33
C GLU A 32 27.12 12.63 6.84
N VAL A 33 26.58 12.02 7.92
CA VAL A 33 25.36 12.51 8.59
C VAL A 33 25.56 13.96 9.03
N GLU A 34 26.68 14.31 9.67
CA GLU A 34 26.98 15.68 10.05
C GLU A 34 27.05 16.62 8.84
N ARG A 35 27.72 16.21 7.77
CA ARG A 35 27.81 16.99 6.53
C ARG A 35 26.44 17.21 5.89
N LEU A 36 25.59 16.15 5.82
CA LEU A 36 24.26 16.20 5.23
C LEU A 36 23.28 17.04 6.05
N SER A 37 23.39 17.05 7.38
CA SER A 37 22.54 17.83 8.28
C SER A 37 22.58 19.35 8.02
N LYS A 38 23.68 19.84 7.40
CA LYS A 38 23.83 21.23 6.97
C LYS A 38 22.94 21.55 5.75
N ARG A 39 22.61 20.54 4.93
CA ARG A 39 21.86 20.68 3.67
C ARG A 39 20.41 20.23 3.79
N PHE A 40 20.13 19.20 4.60
CA PHE A 40 18.82 18.59 4.77
C PHE A 40 18.33 18.78 6.21
N LYS A 41 17.04 19.08 6.37
CA LYS A 41 16.39 19.25 7.68
C LYS A 41 15.36 18.16 7.96
N ALA A 42 15.20 17.24 7.04
CA ALA A 42 14.37 16.05 7.18
C ALA A 42 15.02 14.88 6.44
N VAL A 43 15.01 13.69 7.02
CA VAL A 43 15.53 12.46 6.43
C VAL A 43 14.53 11.32 6.58
N LEU A 44 14.27 10.62 5.48
CA LEU A 44 13.53 9.36 5.47
C LEU A 44 14.51 8.20 5.33
N VAL A 45 14.57 7.34 6.33
CA VAL A 45 15.45 6.17 6.40
C VAL A 45 14.64 4.92 6.09
N LEU A 46 15.10 4.12 5.12
CA LEU A 46 14.34 2.99 4.58
C LEU A 46 14.98 1.63 4.83
N VAL A 47 16.16 1.59 5.42
CA VAL A 47 16.85 0.33 5.73
C VAL A 47 16.28 -0.33 6.98
N GLU A 48 16.41 -1.64 7.10
CA GLU A 48 16.09 -2.37 8.32
C GLU A 48 17.11 -2.09 9.42
N ASP A 49 16.73 -2.35 10.68
CA ASP A 49 17.58 -2.05 11.84
C ASP A 49 18.96 -2.74 11.77
N HIS A 50 19.02 -3.95 11.22
CA HIS A 50 20.26 -4.71 11.08
C HIS A 50 21.19 -4.18 9.97
N GLU A 51 20.67 -3.40 9.02
CA GLU A 51 21.46 -2.76 7.96
C GLU A 51 22.08 -1.43 8.41
N LEU A 52 21.59 -0.83 9.52
CA LEU A 52 22.02 0.51 9.95
C LEU A 52 23.52 0.53 10.31
N MET A 53 24.25 1.45 9.72
CA MET A 53 25.67 1.70 9.98
C MET A 53 25.91 2.90 10.92
N TYR A 54 24.83 3.51 11.42
CA TYR A 54 24.85 4.65 12.34
C TYR A 54 23.61 4.64 13.23
N ASP A 55 23.69 5.34 14.36
CA ASP A 55 22.57 5.54 15.28
C ASP A 55 21.57 6.58 14.71
N LEU A 56 20.29 6.23 14.57
CA LEU A 56 19.24 7.11 14.06
C LEU A 56 19.14 8.41 14.85
N ASP A 57 19.41 8.39 16.15
CA ASP A 57 19.39 9.57 17.01
C ASP A 57 20.44 10.62 16.61
N LEU A 58 21.42 10.21 15.79
CA LEU A 58 22.44 11.13 15.30
C LEU A 58 21.84 12.26 14.47
N TRP A 59 20.80 12.01 13.69
CA TRP A 59 20.09 13.05 12.95
C TRP A 59 19.49 14.10 13.88
N GLY A 60 18.84 13.64 14.97
CA GLY A 60 18.25 14.51 15.99
C GLY A 60 19.29 15.40 16.68
N LYS A 61 20.51 14.89 16.95
CA LYS A 61 21.63 15.65 17.52
C LYS A 61 22.02 16.86 16.65
N PHE A 62 21.81 16.75 15.32
CA PHE A 62 22.06 17.84 14.37
C PHE A 62 20.81 18.64 13.98
N GLY A 63 19.69 18.45 14.69
CA GLY A 63 18.44 19.19 14.45
C GLY A 63 17.75 18.80 13.13
N VAL A 64 17.91 17.56 12.69
CA VAL A 64 17.24 17.00 11.52
C VAL A 64 16.10 16.09 11.98
N GLU A 65 14.88 16.31 11.44
CA GLU A 65 13.74 15.43 11.67
C GLU A 65 13.96 14.11 10.93
N CYS A 66 13.92 12.99 11.64
CA CYS A 66 14.13 11.66 11.08
C CYS A 66 12.83 10.85 11.13
N LEU A 67 12.44 10.27 9.99
CA LEU A 67 11.40 9.23 9.93
C LEU A 67 12.06 7.92 9.48
N HIS A 68 11.87 6.87 10.26
CA HIS A 68 12.31 5.52 9.91
C HIS A 68 11.11 4.66 9.49
N ILE A 69 11.19 4.12 8.28
CA ILE A 69 10.24 3.14 7.71
C ILE A 69 11.07 1.99 7.16
N PRO A 70 11.32 0.94 7.95
CA PRO A 70 12.13 -0.18 7.50
C PRO A 70 11.43 -0.93 6.37
N VAL A 71 12.16 -1.18 5.30
CA VAL A 71 11.75 -1.96 4.14
C VAL A 71 12.85 -2.97 3.85
N GLU A 72 12.50 -4.25 3.78
CA GLU A 72 13.42 -5.33 3.43
C GLU A 72 14.10 -5.05 2.07
N ASP A 73 15.39 -5.41 1.95
CA ASP A 73 16.12 -5.12 0.73
C ASP A 73 15.50 -5.83 -0.49
N PHE A 74 15.55 -5.16 -1.64
CA PHE A 74 14.87 -5.54 -2.88
C PHE A 74 13.34 -5.66 -2.79
N SER A 75 12.72 -5.56 -1.63
CA SER A 75 11.26 -5.62 -1.45
C SER A 75 10.58 -4.27 -1.67
N ALA A 76 9.25 -4.32 -1.89
CA ALA A 76 8.38 -3.15 -1.90
C ALA A 76 7.91 -2.81 -0.47
N PRO A 77 7.73 -1.52 -0.14
CA PRO A 77 7.10 -1.12 1.12
C PRO A 77 5.62 -1.54 1.15
N LEU A 78 5.04 -1.64 2.33
CA LEU A 78 3.59 -1.75 2.47
C LEU A 78 2.92 -0.47 1.94
N LEU A 79 1.76 -0.60 1.29
CA LEU A 79 1.07 0.50 0.62
C LEU A 79 0.77 1.69 1.55
N LEU A 80 0.32 1.41 2.78
CA LEU A 80 0.02 2.47 3.76
C LEU A 80 1.28 3.03 4.43
N ASP A 81 2.37 2.27 4.53
CA ASP A 81 3.67 2.81 4.95
C ASP A 81 4.28 3.71 3.88
N LEU A 82 4.13 3.34 2.61
CA LEU A 82 4.48 4.22 1.49
C LEU A 82 3.73 5.54 1.61
N TYR A 83 2.40 5.49 1.77
CA TYR A 83 1.58 6.69 1.97
C TYR A 83 2.03 7.51 3.20
N ARG A 84 2.32 6.87 4.32
CA ARG A 84 2.82 7.54 5.54
C ARG A 84 4.12 8.30 5.27
N GLY A 85 5.05 7.68 4.57
CA GLY A 85 6.31 8.31 4.16
C GLY A 85 6.08 9.47 3.20
N ILE A 86 5.21 9.29 2.19
CA ILE A 86 4.89 10.35 1.21
C ILE A 86 4.23 11.55 1.88
N ARG A 87 3.27 11.34 2.78
CA ARG A 87 2.61 12.41 3.55
C ARG A 87 3.63 13.17 4.41
N TRP A 88 4.57 12.45 5.03
CA TRP A 88 5.64 13.05 5.81
C TRP A 88 6.63 13.86 4.94
N ILE A 89 7.05 13.33 3.79
CA ILE A 89 7.87 14.07 2.81
C ILE A 89 7.16 15.35 2.40
N HIS A 90 5.89 15.25 2.00
CA HIS A 90 5.09 16.38 1.53
C HIS A 90 4.97 17.49 2.59
N ARG A 91 4.68 17.13 3.86
CA ARG A 91 4.63 18.08 4.97
C ARG A 91 5.96 18.83 5.14
N ASN A 92 7.08 18.13 5.07
CA ASN A 92 8.40 18.73 5.19
C ASN A 92 8.71 19.66 4.02
N VAL A 93 8.45 19.23 2.79
CA VAL A 93 8.66 20.04 1.59
C VAL A 93 7.79 21.30 1.61
N CYS A 94 6.51 21.18 1.95
CA CYS A 94 5.61 22.34 2.09
C CYS A 94 6.06 23.33 3.18
N SER A 95 6.81 22.85 4.18
CA SER A 95 7.45 23.70 5.22
C SER A 95 8.78 24.32 4.76
N GLY A 96 9.14 24.20 3.48
CA GLY A 96 10.37 24.73 2.90
C GLY A 96 11.64 23.93 3.21
N ARG A 97 11.50 22.71 3.75
CA ARG A 97 12.62 21.83 4.08
C ARG A 97 12.99 20.97 2.88
N ARG A 98 14.29 20.75 2.71
CA ARG A 98 14.80 19.72 1.81
C ARG A 98 14.79 18.37 2.52
N VAL A 99 14.30 17.34 1.84
CA VAL A 99 14.20 15.98 2.38
C VAL A 99 15.24 15.08 1.71
N LEU A 100 16.01 14.36 2.52
CA LEU A 100 16.86 13.27 2.07
C LEU A 100 16.10 11.94 2.22
N ILE A 101 16.14 11.10 1.21
CA ILE A 101 15.58 9.75 1.22
C ILE A 101 16.75 8.79 1.00
N HIS A 102 17.04 7.93 1.95
CA HIS A 102 18.09 6.94 1.75
C HIS A 102 17.67 5.52 2.11
N CYS A 103 18.26 4.58 1.41
CA CYS A 103 18.27 3.16 1.76
C CYS A 103 19.74 2.69 1.86
N PHE A 104 20.05 1.43 1.54
CA PHE A 104 21.42 0.97 1.50
C PHE A 104 22.17 1.50 0.27
N GLY A 105 21.70 1.15 -0.93
CA GLY A 105 22.31 1.60 -2.20
C GLY A 105 21.81 2.94 -2.73
N GLY A 106 20.69 3.48 -2.24
CA GLY A 106 20.08 4.73 -2.73
C GLY A 106 19.31 4.58 -4.03
N ILE A 107 18.99 3.36 -4.47
CA ILE A 107 18.45 3.05 -5.81
C ILE A 107 17.02 2.52 -5.71
N GLY A 108 16.81 1.30 -5.19
CA GLY A 108 15.51 0.61 -5.22
C GLY A 108 14.47 1.24 -4.29
N ARG A 109 14.62 1.02 -2.98
CA ARG A 109 13.70 1.51 -1.93
C ARG A 109 13.56 3.03 -1.96
N SER A 110 14.68 3.77 -2.08
CA SER A 110 14.67 5.24 -2.19
C SER A 110 13.99 5.72 -3.46
N GLY A 111 14.26 5.05 -4.59
CA GLY A 111 13.62 5.33 -5.88
C GLY A 111 12.12 5.12 -5.84
N THR A 112 11.64 4.09 -5.13
CA THR A 112 10.22 3.78 -4.93
C THR A 112 9.50 4.92 -4.22
N PHE A 113 10.04 5.39 -3.08
CA PHE A 113 9.46 6.52 -2.35
C PHE A 113 9.55 7.83 -3.15
N ALA A 114 10.64 8.08 -3.84
CA ALA A 114 10.77 9.26 -4.70
C ALA A 114 9.75 9.25 -5.85
N SER A 115 9.57 8.10 -6.51
CA SER A 115 8.61 7.95 -7.60
C SER A 115 7.17 8.15 -7.10
N ALA A 116 6.80 7.52 -5.99
CA ALA A 116 5.49 7.68 -5.37
C ALA A 116 5.25 9.14 -4.93
N TYR A 117 6.27 9.83 -4.41
CA TYR A 117 6.14 11.24 -4.07
C TYR A 117 5.89 12.12 -5.30
N ILE A 118 6.53 11.81 -6.43
CA ILE A 118 6.32 12.53 -7.69
C ILE A 118 4.93 12.26 -8.26
N VAL A 119 4.41 11.04 -8.13
CA VAL A 119 2.99 10.74 -8.44
C VAL A 119 2.06 11.63 -7.60
N TYR A 120 2.29 11.67 -6.29
CA TYR A 120 1.48 12.42 -5.34
C TYR A 120 1.53 13.94 -5.55
N ALA A 121 2.73 14.51 -5.66
CA ALA A 121 2.94 15.96 -5.71
C ALA A 121 2.95 16.52 -7.12
N GLY A 122 3.31 15.71 -8.12
CA GLY A 122 3.49 16.12 -9.51
C GLY A 122 2.34 15.75 -10.43
N GLY A 123 1.42 14.89 -10.01
CA GLY A 123 0.30 14.42 -10.83
C GLY A 123 0.72 13.57 -12.03
N LEU A 124 1.93 13.02 -12.01
CA LEU A 124 2.40 12.08 -13.03
C LEU A 124 1.82 10.69 -12.77
N THR A 125 1.67 9.89 -13.83
CA THR A 125 1.41 8.46 -13.66
C THR A 125 2.61 7.75 -13.04
N ALA A 126 2.41 6.59 -12.44
CA ALA A 126 3.49 5.76 -11.86
C ALA A 126 4.64 5.54 -12.85
N LYS A 127 4.30 5.13 -14.08
CA LYS A 127 5.28 4.89 -15.15
C LYS A 127 6.07 6.14 -15.55
N GLU A 128 5.41 7.30 -15.59
CA GLU A 128 6.08 8.58 -15.88
C GLU A 128 6.98 9.01 -14.72
N ALA A 129 6.53 8.85 -13.48
CA ALA A 129 7.30 9.19 -12.29
C ALA A 129 8.55 8.31 -12.15
N ILE A 130 8.44 6.99 -12.36
CA ILE A 130 9.57 6.06 -12.37
C ILE A 130 10.58 6.46 -13.46
N ARG A 131 10.12 6.71 -14.69
CA ARG A 131 10.98 7.17 -15.77
C ARG A 131 11.64 8.52 -15.46
N PHE A 132 10.92 9.38 -14.74
CA PHE A 132 11.49 10.68 -14.32
C PHE A 132 12.61 10.49 -13.30
N VAL A 133 12.43 9.65 -12.27
CA VAL A 133 13.46 9.38 -11.25
C VAL A 133 14.67 8.70 -11.87
N ARG A 134 14.48 7.78 -12.82
CA ARG A 134 15.56 7.08 -13.53
C ARG A 134 16.48 8.03 -14.34
N ARG A 135 16.09 9.28 -14.60
CA ARG A 135 16.98 10.30 -15.19
C ARG A 135 18.01 10.85 -14.21
N TYR A 136 17.78 10.69 -12.91
CA TYR A 136 18.67 11.10 -11.84
C TYR A 136 19.41 9.91 -11.23
N VAL A 137 18.71 8.82 -11.01
CA VAL A 137 19.27 7.60 -10.45
C VAL A 137 18.99 6.47 -11.42
N VAL A 138 20.01 6.01 -12.11
CA VAL A 138 19.91 4.86 -13.03
C VAL A 138 19.45 3.64 -12.24
N ASP A 139 18.56 2.85 -12.83
CA ASP A 139 17.95 1.64 -12.24
C ASP A 139 17.14 1.90 -10.95
N ALA A 140 16.74 3.14 -10.67
CA ALA A 140 15.80 3.45 -9.59
C ALA A 140 14.53 2.61 -9.75
N VAL A 141 13.97 2.16 -8.61
CA VAL A 141 12.87 1.19 -8.58
C VAL A 141 13.34 -0.13 -9.23
N SER A 142 14.15 -0.88 -8.48
CA SER A 142 15.01 -1.95 -9.01
C SER A 142 14.27 -3.26 -9.27
N THR A 143 13.07 -3.45 -8.67
CA THR A 143 12.30 -4.70 -8.79
C THR A 143 10.91 -4.44 -9.34
N TRP A 144 10.32 -5.47 -9.94
CA TRP A 144 8.95 -5.38 -10.45
C TRP A 144 7.92 -5.13 -9.31
N GLU A 145 8.18 -5.64 -8.09
CA GLU A 145 7.34 -5.39 -6.92
C GLU A 145 7.35 -3.92 -6.51
N GLN A 146 8.53 -3.29 -6.61
CA GLN A 146 8.66 -1.86 -6.37
C GLN A 146 7.94 -1.02 -7.45
N GLU A 147 7.94 -1.46 -8.70
CA GLU A 147 7.13 -0.82 -9.75
C GLU A 147 5.63 -1.00 -9.48
N ALA A 148 5.20 -2.22 -9.15
CA ALA A 148 3.80 -2.55 -8.88
C ALA A 148 3.24 -1.75 -7.69
N ILE A 149 4.01 -1.57 -6.60
CA ILE A 149 3.51 -0.79 -5.45
C ILE A 149 3.35 0.70 -5.79
N VAL A 150 4.16 1.28 -6.68
CA VAL A 150 3.98 2.66 -7.15
C VAL A 150 2.71 2.76 -8.00
N GLU A 151 2.39 1.75 -8.83
CA GLU A 151 1.14 1.68 -9.59
C GLU A 151 -0.08 1.55 -8.65
N MET A 152 0.00 0.70 -7.62
CA MET A 152 -1.07 0.59 -6.61
C MET A 152 -1.24 1.86 -5.80
N PHE A 153 -0.15 2.57 -5.51
CA PHE A 153 -0.20 3.88 -4.87
C PHE A 153 -0.91 4.93 -5.76
N GLU A 154 -0.65 4.94 -7.06
CA GLU A 154 -1.38 5.78 -8.02
C GLU A 154 -2.88 5.50 -7.98
N LEU A 155 -3.29 4.22 -7.96
CA LEU A 155 -4.70 3.84 -7.84
C LEU A 155 -5.30 4.29 -6.51
N LEU A 156 -4.57 4.13 -5.40
CA LEU A 156 -5.03 4.54 -4.08
C LEU A 156 -5.30 6.05 -4.01
N ILE A 157 -4.39 6.89 -4.51
CA ILE A 157 -4.60 8.35 -4.48
C ILE A 157 -5.65 8.82 -5.49
N LYS A 158 -5.89 8.08 -6.57
CA LYS A 158 -7.03 8.31 -7.48
C LYS A 158 -8.36 7.97 -6.82
N ALA A 159 -8.41 6.85 -6.09
CA ALA A 159 -9.59 6.44 -5.32
C ALA A 159 -9.91 7.42 -4.19
N LEU A 160 -8.88 7.86 -3.50
CA LEU A 160 -8.94 8.67 -2.29
C LEU A 160 -7.98 9.88 -2.40
N PRO A 161 -8.30 10.89 -3.25
CA PRO A 161 -7.50 12.12 -3.28
C PRO A 161 -7.55 12.85 -1.93
N GLU A 162 -6.46 13.56 -1.59
CA GLU A 162 -6.42 14.36 -0.36
C GLU A 162 -7.55 15.41 -0.30
N PRO A 163 -8.13 15.67 0.88
CA PRO A 163 -7.78 15.14 2.21
C PRO A 163 -8.48 13.81 2.55
N ARG A 164 -9.14 13.16 1.61
CA ARG A 164 -9.95 11.95 1.82
C ARG A 164 -9.10 10.78 2.34
N LEU A 165 -7.96 10.54 1.70
CA LEU A 165 -7.05 9.43 2.11
C LEU A 165 -6.53 9.64 3.54
N ALA A 166 -6.12 10.87 3.87
CA ALA A 166 -5.70 11.20 5.23
C ALA A 166 -6.80 10.89 6.26
N LYS A 167 -8.05 11.28 5.99
CA LYS A 167 -9.17 11.04 6.90
C LYS A 167 -9.43 9.54 7.11
N VAL A 168 -9.37 8.73 6.05
CA VAL A 168 -9.58 7.27 6.13
C VAL A 168 -8.44 6.61 6.92
N VAL A 169 -7.20 6.95 6.62
CA VAL A 169 -6.01 6.38 7.29
C VAL A 169 -5.98 6.80 8.77
N ASP A 170 -6.20 8.08 9.08
CA ASP A 170 -6.23 8.58 10.45
C ASP A 170 -7.41 7.97 11.25
N PHE A 171 -8.55 7.69 10.60
CA PHE A 171 -9.66 6.98 11.22
C PHE A 171 -9.32 5.51 11.50
N GLY A 172 -8.71 4.80 10.56
CA GLY A 172 -8.26 3.42 10.75
C GLY A 172 -7.23 3.29 11.88
N LEU A 173 -6.32 4.26 11.99
CA LEU A 173 -5.28 4.29 13.03
C LEU A 173 -5.86 4.30 14.45
N LYS A 174 -7.00 4.96 14.68
CA LYS A 174 -7.68 5.00 15.99
C LYS A 174 -8.03 3.61 16.54
N TYR A 175 -8.21 2.65 15.65
CA TYR A 175 -8.56 1.26 15.95
C TYR A 175 -7.42 0.29 15.65
N ASN A 176 -6.20 0.82 15.45
CA ASN A 176 -5.07 0.04 14.97
C ASN A 176 -5.42 -0.83 13.74
N TYR A 177 -6.26 -0.31 12.84
CA TYR A 177 -6.78 -1.01 11.65
C TYR A 177 -7.43 -2.39 11.95
N GLY A 178 -7.68 -2.70 13.19
CA GLY A 178 -8.19 -3.99 13.66
C GLY A 178 -7.08 -5.04 13.83
N LEU A 179 -6.43 -5.46 12.76
CA LEU A 179 -5.31 -6.41 12.75
C LEU A 179 -3.95 -5.78 12.43
N GLY A 180 -3.86 -4.46 12.57
CA GLY A 180 -2.64 -3.71 12.31
C GLY A 180 -2.54 -3.19 10.87
N LEU A 181 -1.60 -2.26 10.70
CA LEU A 181 -1.36 -1.57 9.43
C LEU A 181 -0.96 -2.54 8.31
N GLY A 182 -0.20 -3.59 8.62
CA GLY A 182 0.27 -4.57 7.64
C GLY A 182 -0.88 -5.25 6.89
N HIS A 183 -1.85 -5.81 7.63
CA HIS A 183 -3.02 -6.45 7.04
C HIS A 183 -3.88 -5.47 6.23
N ALA A 184 -4.25 -4.34 6.83
CA ALA A 184 -5.04 -3.33 6.13
C ALA A 184 -4.37 -2.84 4.83
N SER A 185 -3.05 -2.64 4.88
CA SER A 185 -2.25 -2.26 3.74
C SER A 185 -2.27 -3.33 2.64
N LYS A 186 -2.04 -4.60 3.01
CA LYS A 186 -2.01 -5.71 2.07
C LYS A 186 -3.37 -5.97 1.44
N VAL A 187 -4.43 -6.03 2.23
CA VAL A 187 -5.81 -6.21 1.71
C VAL A 187 -6.19 -5.06 0.78
N THR A 188 -5.86 -3.82 1.12
CA THR A 188 -6.10 -2.68 0.24
C THR A 188 -5.34 -2.82 -1.09
N GLN A 189 -4.05 -3.15 -1.04
CA GLN A 189 -3.23 -3.37 -2.23
C GLN A 189 -3.84 -4.44 -3.14
N LEU A 190 -4.18 -5.60 -2.58
CA LEU A 190 -4.71 -6.73 -3.35
C LEU A 190 -6.13 -6.46 -3.88
N ALA A 191 -6.98 -5.76 -3.11
CA ALA A 191 -8.31 -5.37 -3.57
C ALA A 191 -8.24 -4.38 -4.73
N LEU A 192 -7.35 -3.38 -4.68
CA LEU A 192 -7.12 -2.44 -5.78
C LEU A 192 -6.56 -3.15 -7.02
N GLY A 193 -5.62 -4.08 -6.83
CA GLY A 193 -5.07 -4.89 -7.92
C GLY A 193 -6.13 -5.74 -8.61
N LEU A 194 -6.95 -6.46 -7.83
CA LEU A 194 -8.08 -7.25 -8.36
C LEU A 194 -9.13 -6.37 -9.04
N TRP A 195 -9.43 -5.21 -8.47
CA TRP A 195 -10.33 -4.25 -9.12
C TRP A 195 -9.79 -3.82 -10.48
N TYR A 196 -8.50 -3.49 -10.56
CA TYR A 196 -7.86 -3.08 -11.82
C TYR A 196 -7.94 -4.18 -12.87
N GLU A 197 -7.58 -5.41 -12.52
CA GLU A 197 -7.58 -6.58 -13.40
C GLU A 197 -9.01 -6.99 -13.85
N LEU A 198 -10.01 -6.81 -12.99
CA LEU A 198 -11.38 -7.29 -13.23
C LEU A 198 -12.37 -6.19 -13.65
N SER A 199 -11.95 -4.91 -13.65
CA SER A 199 -12.86 -3.79 -13.88
C SER A 199 -13.62 -3.88 -15.22
N SER A 200 -12.97 -4.31 -16.27
CA SER A 200 -13.59 -4.49 -17.60
C SER A 200 -14.56 -5.67 -17.60
N GLU A 201 -14.18 -6.82 -17.06
CA GLU A 201 -15.02 -8.03 -17.03
C GLU A 201 -16.28 -7.83 -16.17
N LEU A 202 -16.12 -7.15 -15.05
CA LEU A 202 -17.23 -6.90 -14.13
C LEU A 202 -18.00 -5.59 -14.44
N ASN A 203 -17.62 -4.85 -15.47
CA ASN A 203 -18.18 -3.55 -15.79
C ASN A 203 -18.16 -2.58 -14.58
N LEU A 204 -17.00 -2.48 -13.91
CA LEU A 204 -16.79 -1.57 -12.78
C LEU A 204 -16.35 -0.19 -13.29
N THR A 205 -16.97 0.86 -12.77
CA THR A 205 -16.58 2.23 -13.04
C THR A 205 -15.61 2.76 -11.99
N ILE A 206 -14.89 3.83 -12.30
CA ILE A 206 -13.91 4.44 -11.40
C ILE A 206 -14.51 4.84 -10.04
N ASP A 207 -15.79 5.18 -9.99
CA ASP A 207 -16.48 5.57 -8.76
C ASP A 207 -16.57 4.42 -7.73
N THR A 208 -16.52 3.18 -8.22
CA THR A 208 -16.54 1.98 -7.35
C THR A 208 -15.22 1.74 -6.63
N LEU A 209 -14.14 2.38 -7.08
CA LEU A 209 -12.81 2.26 -6.47
C LEU A 209 -12.76 2.93 -5.10
N THR A 210 -13.44 4.08 -4.93
CA THR A 210 -13.47 4.82 -3.66
C THR A 210 -14.03 3.99 -2.49
N PRO A 211 -15.25 3.41 -2.55
CA PRO A 211 -15.78 2.60 -1.45
C PRO A 211 -14.96 1.32 -1.23
N LEU A 212 -14.38 0.73 -2.28
CA LEU A 212 -13.50 -0.44 -2.14
C LEU A 212 -12.21 -0.10 -1.39
N ALA A 213 -11.57 1.03 -1.72
CA ALA A 213 -10.37 1.49 -1.02
C ALA A 213 -10.65 1.82 0.46
N ILE A 214 -11.78 2.48 0.76
CA ILE A 214 -12.22 2.71 2.14
C ILE A 214 -12.39 1.38 2.87
N ALA A 215 -13.11 0.43 2.27
CA ALA A 215 -13.35 -0.87 2.88
C ALA A 215 -12.04 -1.68 3.03
N GLY A 216 -11.15 -1.67 2.07
CA GLY A 216 -9.83 -2.31 2.19
C GLY A 216 -9.07 -1.84 3.42
N ILE A 217 -9.07 -0.53 3.69
CA ILE A 217 -8.39 0.05 4.86
C ILE A 217 -9.16 -0.22 6.17
N LEU A 218 -10.50 -0.24 6.15
CA LEU A 218 -11.32 -0.18 7.35
C LEU A 218 -12.15 -1.45 7.65
N HIS A 219 -12.11 -2.49 6.80
CA HIS A 219 -13.00 -3.67 6.94
C HIS A 219 -12.91 -4.33 8.32
N ASP A 220 -11.74 -4.32 8.91
CA ASP A 220 -11.42 -5.05 10.16
C ASP A 220 -11.32 -4.15 11.40
N ILE A 221 -11.58 -2.83 11.32
CA ILE A 221 -11.43 -1.92 12.48
C ILE A 221 -12.28 -2.35 13.67
N GLY A 222 -13.34 -3.09 13.44
CA GLY A 222 -14.19 -3.65 14.49
C GLY A 222 -13.48 -4.62 15.44
N LYS A 223 -12.36 -5.24 15.01
CA LYS A 223 -11.49 -6.05 15.89
C LYS A 223 -10.80 -5.21 16.96
N GLY A 224 -10.58 -3.92 16.70
CA GLY A 224 -10.10 -2.95 17.69
C GLY A 224 -11.21 -2.37 18.59
N ILE A 225 -12.47 -2.83 18.48
CA ILE A 225 -13.61 -2.31 19.24
C ILE A 225 -14.11 -3.37 20.23
N GLY A 226 -13.92 -3.13 21.53
CA GLY A 226 -14.36 -4.01 22.60
C GLY A 226 -13.67 -5.38 22.53
N ASP A 227 -14.45 -6.47 22.55
CA ASP A 227 -13.95 -7.85 22.54
C ASP A 227 -13.60 -8.39 21.14
N GLY A 228 -13.75 -7.59 20.09
CA GLY A 228 -13.50 -8.00 18.70
C GLY A 228 -14.54 -8.96 18.10
N SER A 229 -15.51 -9.48 18.89
CA SER A 229 -16.57 -10.34 18.37
C SER A 229 -17.45 -9.59 17.36
N ARG A 230 -17.96 -10.30 16.35
CA ARG A 230 -18.77 -9.72 15.26
C ARG A 230 -18.12 -8.44 14.69
N HIS A 231 -16.80 -8.46 14.49
CA HIS A 231 -16.01 -7.31 14.07
C HIS A 231 -16.57 -6.64 12.80
N TYR A 232 -17.08 -7.41 11.86
CA TYR A 232 -17.68 -6.93 10.62
C TYR A 232 -18.88 -6.01 10.87
N GLU A 233 -19.75 -6.30 11.87
CA GLU A 233 -20.84 -5.39 12.24
C GLU A 233 -20.33 -4.13 12.95
N LYS A 234 -19.29 -4.28 13.79
CA LYS A 234 -18.68 -3.15 14.47
C LYS A 234 -18.00 -2.22 13.47
N SER A 235 -17.28 -2.77 12.46
CA SER A 235 -16.69 -2.01 11.37
C SER A 235 -17.77 -1.25 10.58
N TYR A 236 -18.83 -1.94 10.17
CA TYR A 236 -19.98 -1.34 9.50
C TYR A 236 -20.54 -0.13 10.27
N ARG A 237 -20.84 -0.32 11.56
CA ARG A 237 -21.41 0.74 12.41
C ARG A 237 -20.42 1.89 12.61
N ALA A 238 -19.13 1.61 12.81
CA ALA A 238 -18.10 2.60 13.03
C ALA A 238 -17.92 3.51 11.80
N VAL A 239 -17.88 2.93 10.60
CA VAL A 239 -17.79 3.68 9.33
C VAL A 239 -19.00 4.59 9.16
N LEU A 240 -20.23 4.07 9.35
CA LEU A 240 -21.46 4.86 9.20
C LEU A 240 -21.63 5.92 10.30
N ALA A 241 -21.12 5.69 11.51
CA ALA A 241 -21.24 6.65 12.61
C ALA A 241 -20.19 7.77 12.54
N SER A 242 -19.09 7.58 11.79
CA SER A 242 -17.97 8.51 11.76
C SER A 242 -18.36 9.90 11.22
N ARG A 243 -18.23 10.93 12.07
CA ARG A 243 -18.41 12.32 11.64
C ARG A 243 -17.33 12.77 10.68
N GLU A 244 -16.09 12.35 10.93
CA GLU A 244 -14.91 12.73 10.15
C GLU A 244 -14.98 12.24 8.70
N LEU A 245 -15.49 11.02 8.49
CA LEU A 245 -15.69 10.47 7.14
C LEU A 245 -16.86 11.17 6.44
N LYS A 246 -17.94 11.47 7.16
CA LYS A 246 -19.10 12.22 6.62
C LYS A 246 -18.77 13.65 6.16
N GLU A 247 -17.69 14.24 6.65
CA GLU A 247 -17.21 15.55 6.19
C GLU A 247 -16.66 15.52 4.76
N VAL A 248 -16.17 14.36 4.29
CA VAL A 248 -15.42 14.26 3.03
C VAL A 248 -16.01 13.28 2.02
N PHE A 249 -16.96 12.44 2.44
CA PHE A 249 -17.63 11.46 1.57
C PHE A 249 -19.14 11.65 1.55
N SER A 250 -19.77 11.29 0.42
CA SER A 250 -21.23 11.22 0.33
C SER A 250 -21.78 10.06 1.17
N LYS A 251 -23.09 10.13 1.47
CA LYS A 251 -23.79 9.08 2.20
C LYS A 251 -23.70 7.73 1.46
N GLU A 252 -23.91 7.75 0.15
CA GLU A 252 -23.93 6.58 -0.71
C GLU A 252 -22.55 5.88 -0.73
N THR A 253 -21.46 6.67 -0.83
CA THR A 253 -20.09 6.13 -0.78
C THR A 253 -19.80 5.46 0.57
N LEU A 254 -20.18 6.10 1.68
CA LEU A 254 -19.96 5.52 3.01
C LEU A 254 -20.85 4.32 3.28
N GLU A 255 -22.08 4.33 2.79
CA GLU A 255 -23.01 3.19 2.90
C GLU A 255 -22.44 1.97 2.18
N LEU A 256 -21.97 2.13 0.94
CA LEU A 256 -21.35 1.04 0.18
C LEU A 256 -20.06 0.56 0.85
N ALA A 257 -19.18 1.45 1.32
CA ALA A 257 -17.96 1.07 2.02
C ALA A 257 -18.24 0.33 3.34
N ALA A 258 -19.25 0.77 4.09
CA ALA A 258 -19.68 0.11 5.31
C ALA A 258 -20.28 -1.27 5.03
N LEU A 259 -21.13 -1.39 4.01
CA LEU A 259 -21.68 -2.68 3.59
C LEU A 259 -20.56 -3.63 3.13
N LEU A 260 -19.56 -3.16 2.41
CA LEU A 260 -18.38 -3.96 2.07
C LEU A 260 -17.66 -4.46 3.33
N SER A 261 -17.48 -3.59 4.35
CA SER A 261 -16.90 -3.98 5.64
C SER A 261 -17.79 -4.96 6.41
N LEU A 262 -19.10 -5.01 6.16
CA LEU A 262 -20.00 -6.00 6.71
C LEU A 262 -19.88 -7.34 5.98
N TYR A 263 -19.97 -7.30 4.65
CA TYR A 263 -20.07 -8.49 3.81
C TYR A 263 -18.71 -9.14 3.46
N HIS A 264 -17.55 -8.56 3.85
CA HIS A 264 -16.26 -9.24 3.68
C HIS A 264 -16.22 -10.56 4.47
N ASN A 265 -16.96 -10.65 5.57
CA ASN A 265 -17.15 -11.88 6.31
C ASN A 265 -18.17 -12.79 5.61
N ILE A 266 -17.81 -14.05 5.39
CA ILE A 266 -18.66 -15.01 4.69
C ILE A 266 -19.95 -15.38 5.48
N GLU A 267 -19.97 -15.20 6.81
CA GLU A 267 -21.15 -15.42 7.64
C GLU A 267 -22.34 -14.54 7.24
N MET A 268 -22.07 -13.41 6.58
CA MET A 268 -23.12 -12.51 6.09
C MET A 268 -23.80 -13.00 4.80
N GLY A 269 -23.33 -14.10 4.21
CA GLY A 269 -23.91 -14.69 3.01
C GLY A 269 -23.68 -13.83 1.76
N ASP A 270 -24.56 -13.98 0.79
CA ASP A 270 -24.58 -13.22 -0.46
C ASP A 270 -25.38 -11.92 -0.27
N PRO A 271 -24.82 -10.75 -0.61
CA PRO A 271 -25.57 -9.48 -0.53
C PRO A 271 -26.86 -9.48 -1.35
N ARG A 272 -26.92 -10.23 -2.46
CA ARG A 272 -28.10 -10.33 -3.35
C ARG A 272 -29.29 -11.00 -2.70
N GLU A 273 -29.05 -11.84 -1.69
CA GLU A 273 -30.10 -12.55 -0.97
C GLU A 273 -30.67 -11.77 0.22
N ASN A 274 -30.06 -10.62 0.58
CA ASN A 274 -30.50 -9.85 1.74
C ASN A 274 -31.42 -8.68 1.31
N PRO A 275 -32.75 -8.77 1.63
CA PRO A 275 -33.70 -7.73 1.24
C PRO A 275 -33.49 -6.37 1.90
N ARG A 276 -32.57 -6.27 2.87
CA ARG A 276 -32.23 -5.00 3.53
C ARG A 276 -31.14 -4.21 2.78
N VAL A 277 -30.48 -4.84 1.81
CA VAL A 277 -29.54 -4.12 0.93
C VAL A 277 -30.36 -3.29 -0.04
N PRO A 278 -30.07 -1.98 -0.18
CA PRO A 278 -30.75 -1.14 -1.19
C PRO A 278 -30.60 -1.72 -2.59
N GLY A 279 -31.70 -1.84 -3.32
CA GLY A 279 -31.74 -2.54 -4.61
C GLY A 279 -30.73 -2.00 -5.62
N GLU A 280 -30.52 -0.67 -5.64
CA GLU A 280 -29.54 0.00 -6.49
C GLU A 280 -28.08 -0.34 -6.16
N LEU A 281 -27.79 -0.84 -4.94
CA LEU A 281 -26.46 -1.20 -4.51
C LEU A 281 -26.14 -2.70 -4.63
N VAL A 282 -27.15 -3.55 -4.78
CA VAL A 282 -27.04 -5.01 -4.68
C VAL A 282 -25.95 -5.57 -5.60
N GLU A 283 -26.04 -5.26 -6.90
CA GLU A 283 -25.11 -5.81 -7.90
C GLU A 283 -23.69 -5.31 -7.70
N ILE A 284 -23.51 -4.03 -7.44
CA ILE A 284 -22.19 -3.46 -7.25
C ILE A 284 -21.56 -3.94 -5.91
N LEU A 285 -22.37 -4.04 -4.86
CA LEU A 285 -21.94 -4.57 -3.58
C LEU A 285 -21.48 -6.03 -3.72
N ALA A 286 -22.22 -6.87 -4.43
CA ALA A 286 -21.84 -8.27 -4.65
C ALA A 286 -20.48 -8.38 -5.36
N LYS A 287 -20.29 -7.65 -6.46
CA LYS A 287 -19.02 -7.62 -7.22
C LYS A 287 -17.83 -7.21 -6.35
N LEU A 288 -17.95 -6.09 -5.65
CA LEU A 288 -16.89 -5.57 -4.80
C LEU A 288 -16.64 -6.44 -3.56
N THR A 289 -17.70 -7.07 -3.01
CA THR A 289 -17.57 -8.04 -1.92
C THR A 289 -16.76 -9.26 -2.37
N GLY A 290 -17.03 -9.78 -3.57
CA GLY A 290 -16.25 -10.90 -4.13
C GLY A 290 -14.76 -10.56 -4.23
N ILE A 291 -14.43 -9.37 -4.72
CA ILE A 291 -13.05 -8.86 -4.77
C ILE A 291 -12.44 -8.76 -3.37
N LEU A 292 -13.12 -8.10 -2.44
CA LEU A 292 -12.60 -7.86 -1.09
C LEU A 292 -12.40 -9.16 -0.30
N ARG A 293 -13.31 -10.12 -0.44
CA ARG A 293 -13.22 -11.45 0.20
C ARG A 293 -11.98 -12.21 -0.24
N VAL A 294 -11.66 -12.20 -1.53
CA VAL A 294 -10.46 -12.85 -2.07
C VAL A 294 -9.21 -12.12 -1.58
N ALA A 295 -9.19 -10.79 -1.64
CA ALA A 295 -8.06 -9.98 -1.17
C ALA A 295 -7.75 -10.22 0.31
N ASP A 296 -8.77 -10.21 1.18
CA ASP A 296 -8.64 -10.46 2.62
C ASP A 296 -8.13 -11.88 2.89
N ALA A 297 -8.68 -12.89 2.20
CA ALA A 297 -8.23 -14.26 2.36
C ALA A 297 -6.77 -14.49 1.98
N LEU A 298 -6.26 -13.78 0.98
CA LEU A 298 -4.87 -13.90 0.53
C LEU A 298 -3.84 -13.33 1.53
N ASP A 299 -4.29 -12.59 2.54
CA ASP A 299 -3.46 -12.21 3.70
C ASP A 299 -4.01 -12.76 5.03
N TYR A 300 -4.73 -13.87 5.00
CA TYR A 300 -5.32 -14.50 6.18
C TYR A 300 -4.30 -14.83 7.27
N SER A 301 -3.09 -15.21 6.90
CA SER A 301 -1.99 -15.52 7.83
C SER A 301 -1.28 -14.29 8.38
N LEU A 302 -1.68 -13.07 8.00
CA LEU A 302 -1.13 -11.78 8.44
C LEU A 302 0.39 -11.62 8.20
N ASN A 303 0.92 -12.29 7.19
CA ASN A 303 2.35 -12.31 6.88
C ASN A 303 2.74 -11.44 5.68
N GLN A 304 1.78 -10.84 4.99
CA GLN A 304 1.93 -9.90 3.87
C GLN A 304 2.81 -10.40 2.70
N VAL A 305 2.91 -11.73 2.52
CA VAL A 305 3.85 -12.36 1.57
C VAL A 305 3.36 -12.37 0.13
N VAL A 306 2.08 -12.10 -0.13
CA VAL A 306 1.58 -11.95 -1.50
C VAL A 306 1.99 -10.58 -2.02
N SER A 307 2.84 -10.56 -3.05
CA SER A 307 3.40 -9.34 -3.63
C SER A 307 2.46 -8.69 -4.64
N ASP A 308 1.83 -9.49 -5.51
CA ASP A 308 0.94 -9.00 -6.57
C ASP A 308 -0.04 -10.10 -7.00
N ILE A 309 -1.07 -9.71 -7.74
CA ILE A 309 -2.05 -10.60 -8.36
C ILE A 309 -2.24 -10.18 -9.81
N LYS A 310 -2.26 -11.18 -10.72
CA LYS A 310 -2.68 -10.99 -12.10
C LYS A 310 -3.85 -11.92 -12.43
N VAL A 311 -4.70 -11.49 -13.34
CA VAL A 311 -5.87 -12.24 -13.77
C VAL A 311 -5.70 -12.69 -15.21
N GLN A 312 -5.94 -13.97 -15.46
CA GLN A 312 -6.01 -14.52 -16.80
C GLN A 312 -7.36 -15.21 -16.99
N ILE A 313 -8.20 -14.62 -17.83
CA ILE A 313 -9.53 -15.18 -18.14
C ILE A 313 -9.44 -15.99 -19.42
N THR A 314 -9.87 -17.25 -19.34
CA THR A 314 -10.03 -18.15 -20.48
C THR A 314 -11.50 -18.39 -20.79
N ARG A 315 -11.81 -19.21 -21.81
CA ARG A 315 -13.18 -19.56 -22.12
C ARG A 315 -13.88 -20.28 -20.96
N ASP A 316 -13.16 -21.16 -20.26
CA ASP A 316 -13.76 -22.11 -19.34
C ASP A 316 -13.50 -21.75 -17.86
N LYS A 317 -12.49 -20.94 -17.58
CA LYS A 317 -12.08 -20.57 -16.22
C LYS A 317 -11.35 -19.24 -16.11
N MET A 318 -11.24 -18.72 -14.90
CA MET A 318 -10.37 -17.64 -14.54
C MET A 318 -9.19 -18.16 -13.70
N ASN A 319 -7.97 -17.79 -14.05
CA ASN A 319 -6.80 -18.06 -13.24
C ASN A 319 -6.41 -16.77 -12.49
N LEU A 320 -6.29 -16.86 -11.16
CA LEU A 320 -5.63 -15.84 -10.35
C LEU A 320 -4.17 -16.26 -10.17
N ILE A 321 -3.27 -15.53 -10.82
CA ILE A 321 -1.82 -15.72 -10.72
C ILE A 321 -1.35 -14.92 -9.54
N ILE A 322 -0.93 -15.61 -8.48
CA ILE A 322 -0.56 -15.04 -7.19
C ILE A 322 0.96 -15.07 -7.11
N TYR A 323 1.57 -13.89 -7.06
CA TYR A 323 3.00 -13.74 -6.87
C TYR A 323 3.33 -13.68 -5.38
N VAL A 324 4.27 -14.50 -4.95
CA VAL A 324 4.61 -14.71 -3.55
C VAL A 324 6.10 -14.54 -3.37
N LYS A 325 6.52 -13.88 -2.31
CA LYS A 325 7.92 -13.81 -1.90
C LYS A 325 8.48 -15.22 -1.70
N ASP A 326 9.71 -15.43 -2.15
CA ASP A 326 10.38 -16.71 -2.05
C ASP A 326 10.36 -17.30 -0.63
N SER A 327 10.25 -18.63 -0.58
CA SER A 327 10.32 -19.43 0.65
C SER A 327 9.15 -19.34 1.63
N TYR A 328 8.10 -18.58 1.36
CA TYR A 328 6.95 -18.48 2.26
C TYR A 328 5.85 -19.50 1.95
N ASN A 329 5.33 -20.14 3.00
CA ASN A 329 4.19 -21.03 2.88
C ASN A 329 2.88 -20.24 2.90
N ILE A 330 2.12 -20.30 1.81
CA ILE A 330 0.82 -19.64 1.66
C ILE A 330 -0.37 -20.60 1.64
N SER A 331 -0.17 -21.88 2.00
CA SER A 331 -1.22 -22.91 1.91
C SER A 331 -2.50 -22.48 2.62
N ARG A 332 -2.40 -21.89 3.81
CA ARG A 332 -3.55 -21.42 4.58
C ARG A 332 -4.26 -20.23 3.92
N ASN A 333 -3.50 -19.32 3.29
CA ASN A 333 -4.10 -18.22 2.54
C ASN A 333 -4.87 -18.72 1.33
N ILE A 334 -4.33 -19.71 0.61
CA ILE A 334 -4.98 -20.32 -0.55
C ILE A 334 -6.22 -21.13 -0.13
N GLU A 335 -6.14 -21.89 0.97
CA GLU A 335 -7.31 -22.59 1.55
C GLU A 335 -8.44 -21.60 1.82
N LYS A 336 -8.15 -20.50 2.51
CA LYS A 336 -9.16 -19.48 2.83
C LYS A 336 -9.64 -18.72 1.60
N ALA A 337 -8.78 -18.45 0.65
CA ALA A 337 -9.18 -17.87 -0.64
C ALA A 337 -10.10 -18.83 -1.41
N GLY A 338 -9.87 -20.15 -1.33
CA GLY A 338 -10.74 -21.18 -1.89
C GLY A 338 -12.17 -21.16 -1.30
N GLU A 339 -12.28 -20.90 0.01
CA GLU A 339 -13.58 -20.73 0.68
C GLU A 339 -14.28 -19.41 0.27
N LYS A 340 -13.52 -18.33 0.14
CA LYS A 340 -14.03 -16.97 -0.06
C LYS A 340 -14.26 -16.58 -1.51
N LYS A 341 -13.71 -17.29 -2.49
CA LYS A 341 -13.86 -17.00 -3.92
C LYS A 341 -15.24 -17.30 -4.51
N LEU A 342 -16.07 -18.12 -3.83
CA LEU A 342 -17.31 -18.66 -4.38
C LEU A 342 -18.27 -17.58 -4.89
N LEU A 343 -18.39 -16.46 -4.18
CA LEU A 343 -19.22 -15.34 -4.64
C LEU A 343 -18.67 -14.74 -5.95
N LEU A 344 -17.35 -14.59 -6.07
CA LEU A 344 -16.73 -14.05 -7.27
C LEU A 344 -16.84 -15.03 -8.45
N GLU A 345 -16.72 -16.33 -8.21
CA GLU A 345 -16.96 -17.37 -9.24
C GLU A 345 -18.38 -17.29 -9.79
N ASP A 346 -19.36 -17.18 -8.91
CA ASP A 346 -20.77 -17.09 -9.31
C ASP A 346 -21.03 -15.82 -10.15
N ILE A 347 -20.49 -14.67 -9.73
CA ILE A 347 -20.65 -13.40 -10.44
C ILE A 347 -20.01 -13.44 -11.83
N ILE A 348 -18.82 -14.05 -11.96
CA ILE A 348 -18.08 -14.16 -13.24
C ILE A 348 -18.65 -15.28 -14.10
N GLY A 349 -19.35 -16.23 -13.50
CA GLY A 349 -19.89 -17.44 -14.18
C GLY A 349 -18.80 -18.40 -14.61
N LYS A 350 -17.64 -18.40 -13.97
CA LYS A 350 -16.49 -19.25 -14.25
C LYS A 350 -15.79 -19.68 -12.97
N PRO A 351 -15.29 -20.94 -12.90
CA PRO A 351 -14.46 -21.36 -11.77
C PRO A 351 -13.14 -20.59 -11.73
N ILE A 352 -12.65 -20.33 -10.52
CA ILE A 352 -11.40 -19.62 -10.25
C ILE A 352 -10.34 -20.61 -9.77
N ASP A 353 -9.25 -20.71 -10.51
CA ASP A 353 -8.07 -21.47 -10.11
C ASP A 353 -6.96 -20.52 -9.63
N PHE A 354 -6.19 -20.95 -8.62
CA PHE A 354 -5.03 -20.25 -8.12
C PHE A 354 -3.75 -20.81 -8.72
N ILE A 355 -2.93 -19.96 -9.33
CA ILE A 355 -1.60 -20.27 -9.84
C ILE A 355 -0.58 -19.50 -9.02
N ILE A 356 0.23 -20.23 -8.24
CA ILE A 356 1.25 -19.60 -7.39
C ILE A 356 2.54 -19.45 -8.18
N ARG A 357 3.15 -18.28 -8.11
CA ARG A 357 4.47 -17.94 -8.65
C ARG A 357 5.34 -17.41 -7.52
N TYR A 358 6.49 -18.02 -7.35
CA TYR A 358 7.53 -17.55 -6.44
C TYR A 358 8.52 -16.71 -7.22
N GLY A 359 8.96 -15.57 -6.67
CA GLY A 359 9.88 -14.67 -7.37
C GLY A 359 10.64 -13.76 -6.44
#